data_1a09f6d5fa01c1510a418adf53aaf079
#
_entry.id   1a09f6d5fa01c1510a418adf53aaf079
#
_cell.length_a   1.000
_cell.length_b   1.000
_cell.length_c   1.000
_cell.angle_alpha   90.00
_cell.angle_beta   90.00
_cell.angle_gamma   90.00
#
_symmetry.space_group_name_H-M   'P 1'
#
loop_
_entity.id
_entity.type
_entity.pdbx_description
1 polymer ?
#
loop_
_entity_poly.entity_id
_entity_poly.type
_entity_poly.pdbx_seq_one_letter_code
_entity_poly.pdbx_strand_id
1 'polypeptide(L)'
;MTEQVIILIPVFNDSASLNILLEKLTTELKEFSGATFSVLVADDGSTDNLEIKVPSLFSLQILHLQRNIGHQKAIAVGLAYINENISCNKVLVMDSDGEDRPEDVAALLRSSSINPDKIIFAQRKSRQEGKGFQFFYRLYKIAFRILTGKSIAFGNFLLLPKPMLSKVVFYSEIWNHIAGGIIKTGLSYISVLTDRGKRYAGNSSMNFNSLLIHGLGAIAVFIEIIASRLLVFSLSLISISLLVILALVGIKTFTDLAIPGWTSTVISAMLIILLQSFLLSLFTIFLYLSSQSQRKFIPAHHYKDYTGTLETIQ
;
A
#
# COMPACT_ATOMS: atom_id res chain seq x y z
N MET A 1 -13.95 -29.52 -10.14
CA MET A 1 -13.45 -28.52 -11.10
C MET A 1 -12.11 -28.05 -10.62
N THR A 2 -11.10 -28.04 -11.47
CA THR A 2 -9.77 -27.48 -11.15
C THR A 2 -9.87 -25.96 -11.01
N GLU A 3 -9.29 -25.40 -9.96
CA GLU A 3 -9.29 -23.94 -9.75
C GLU A 3 -8.33 -23.27 -10.75
N GLN A 4 -8.78 -22.17 -11.38
CA GLN A 4 -7.92 -21.34 -12.22
C GLN A 4 -7.30 -20.22 -11.37
N VAL A 5 -5.98 -20.20 -11.29
CA VAL A 5 -5.21 -19.21 -10.53
C VAL A 5 -4.35 -18.40 -11.50
N ILE A 6 -4.53 -17.09 -11.51
CA ILE A 6 -3.67 -16.17 -12.25
C ILE A 6 -2.60 -15.63 -11.32
N ILE A 7 -1.34 -15.70 -11.72
CA ILE A 7 -0.22 -15.10 -11.01
C ILE A 7 0.08 -13.77 -11.70
N LEU A 8 -0.20 -12.66 -11.04
CA LEU A 8 0.09 -11.32 -11.51
C LEU A 8 1.46 -10.88 -11.00
N ILE A 9 2.37 -10.58 -11.92
CA ILE A 9 3.75 -10.17 -11.62
C ILE A 9 4.01 -8.82 -12.28
N PRO A 10 4.14 -7.72 -11.51
CA PRO A 10 4.60 -6.44 -12.06
C PRO A 10 6.10 -6.49 -12.34
N VAL A 11 6.52 -5.96 -13.49
CA VAL A 11 7.93 -5.95 -13.92
C VAL A 11 8.30 -4.60 -14.50
N PHE A 12 9.51 -4.14 -14.21
CA PHE A 12 10.14 -3.00 -14.89
C PHE A 12 11.64 -3.22 -14.98
N ASN A 13 12.17 -3.41 -16.21
CA ASN A 13 13.58 -3.63 -16.49
C ASN A 13 14.23 -4.73 -15.64
N ASP A 14 13.52 -5.86 -15.41
CA ASP A 14 13.99 -6.95 -14.55
C ASP A 14 13.61 -8.34 -15.12
N SER A 15 13.91 -8.58 -16.40
CA SER A 15 13.68 -9.86 -17.06
C SER A 15 14.50 -11.01 -16.45
N ALA A 16 15.70 -10.70 -15.96
CA ALA A 16 16.57 -11.69 -15.34
C ALA A 16 15.95 -12.29 -14.05
N SER A 17 15.46 -11.46 -13.15
CA SER A 17 14.78 -11.93 -11.94
C SER A 17 13.47 -12.65 -12.26
N LEU A 18 12.69 -12.12 -13.24
CA LEU A 18 11.45 -12.74 -13.68
C LEU A 18 11.68 -14.17 -14.18
N ASN A 19 12.71 -14.41 -15.01
CA ASN A 19 13.02 -15.74 -15.53
C ASN A 19 13.33 -16.74 -14.40
N ILE A 20 14.12 -16.32 -13.41
CA ILE A 20 14.44 -17.16 -12.24
C ILE A 20 13.16 -17.44 -11.43
N LEU A 21 12.31 -16.43 -11.25
CA LEU A 21 11.04 -16.60 -10.55
C LEU A 21 10.14 -17.61 -11.23
N LEU A 22 9.97 -17.52 -12.56
CA LEU A 22 9.13 -18.43 -13.35
C LEU A 22 9.62 -19.88 -13.29
N GLU A 23 10.94 -20.09 -13.31
CA GLU A 23 11.55 -21.41 -13.16
C GLU A 23 11.25 -22.01 -11.78
N LYS A 24 11.42 -21.23 -10.72
CA LYS A 24 11.13 -21.66 -9.35
C LYS A 24 9.64 -21.91 -9.12
N LEU A 25 8.76 -21.04 -9.62
CA LEU A 25 7.31 -21.25 -9.57
C LEU A 25 6.92 -22.56 -10.26
N THR A 26 7.56 -22.88 -11.39
CA THR A 26 7.34 -24.14 -12.09
C THR A 26 7.67 -25.32 -11.19
N THR A 27 8.79 -25.27 -10.50
CA THR A 27 9.24 -26.33 -9.59
C THR A 27 8.28 -26.51 -8.41
N GLU A 28 7.88 -25.41 -7.77
CA GLU A 28 7.03 -25.43 -6.58
C GLU A 28 5.58 -25.80 -6.87
N LEU A 29 5.06 -25.43 -8.05
CA LEU A 29 3.64 -25.63 -8.40
C LEU A 29 3.39 -26.88 -9.22
N LYS A 30 4.42 -27.56 -9.71
CA LYS A 30 4.29 -28.77 -10.53
C LYS A 30 3.49 -29.87 -9.83
N GLU A 31 3.66 -30.01 -8.53
CA GLU A 31 3.00 -31.04 -7.71
C GLU A 31 1.66 -30.56 -7.10
N PHE A 32 1.26 -29.31 -7.36
CA PHE A 32 0.02 -28.78 -6.82
C PHE A 32 -1.20 -29.25 -7.61
N SER A 33 -1.78 -30.37 -7.20
CA SER A 33 -2.84 -31.12 -7.92
C SER A 33 -4.24 -30.55 -7.73
N GLY A 34 -4.43 -29.27 -7.54
CA GLY A 34 -5.78 -28.70 -7.31
C GLY A 34 -6.12 -27.49 -8.15
N ALA A 35 -5.14 -26.97 -8.88
CA ALA A 35 -5.28 -25.75 -9.64
C ALA A 35 -4.51 -25.80 -10.97
N THR A 36 -4.99 -25.03 -11.94
CA THR A 36 -4.26 -24.68 -13.16
C THR A 36 -3.74 -23.25 -12.99
N PHE A 37 -2.51 -23.01 -13.43
CA PHE A 37 -1.83 -21.74 -13.27
C PHE A 37 -1.60 -21.06 -14.61
N SER A 38 -1.83 -19.75 -14.65
CA SER A 38 -1.44 -18.87 -15.74
C SER A 38 -0.74 -17.64 -15.18
N VAL A 39 0.18 -17.08 -15.93
CA VAL A 39 0.95 -15.89 -15.50
C VAL A 39 0.53 -14.71 -16.36
N LEU A 40 0.20 -13.59 -15.71
CA LEU A 40 0.11 -12.29 -16.34
C LEU A 40 1.24 -11.41 -15.82
N VAL A 41 2.17 -11.06 -16.69
CA VAL A 41 3.21 -10.07 -16.42
C VAL A 41 2.64 -8.69 -16.74
N ALA A 42 2.62 -7.79 -15.76
CA ALA A 42 2.30 -6.39 -15.99
C ALA A 42 3.63 -5.63 -16.19
N ASP A 43 3.99 -5.42 -17.43
CA ASP A 43 5.21 -4.69 -17.81
C ASP A 43 4.98 -3.19 -17.69
N ASP A 44 5.58 -2.57 -16.68
CA ASP A 44 5.44 -1.15 -16.35
C ASP A 44 6.25 -0.25 -17.31
N GLY A 45 6.18 -0.53 -18.60
CA GLY A 45 6.86 0.25 -19.64
C GLY A 45 8.38 0.06 -19.63
N SER A 46 8.84 -1.19 -19.57
CA SER A 46 10.26 -1.51 -19.66
C SER A 46 10.88 -0.95 -20.93
N THR A 47 12.11 -0.45 -20.81
CA THR A 47 12.95 0.03 -21.93
C THR A 47 13.87 -1.07 -22.48
N ASP A 48 14.13 -2.09 -21.65
CA ASP A 48 14.94 -3.23 -22.04
C ASP A 48 14.05 -4.30 -22.67
N ASN A 49 14.60 -5.07 -23.62
CA ASN A 49 13.88 -6.20 -24.18
C ASN A 49 13.56 -7.22 -23.09
N LEU A 50 12.27 -7.51 -22.91
CA LEU A 50 11.83 -8.56 -22.01
C LEU A 50 12.02 -9.92 -22.66
N GLU A 51 13.23 -10.46 -22.59
CA GLU A 51 13.51 -11.83 -23.01
C GLU A 51 13.02 -12.81 -21.94
N ILE A 52 11.81 -13.33 -22.11
CA ILE A 52 11.18 -14.24 -21.15
C ILE A 52 11.24 -15.68 -21.67
N LYS A 53 11.83 -16.56 -20.84
CA LYS A 53 11.81 -18.00 -21.04
C LYS A 53 10.52 -18.57 -20.47
N VAL A 54 9.61 -19.04 -21.33
CA VAL A 54 8.33 -19.58 -20.88
C VAL A 54 8.51 -21.00 -20.37
N PRO A 55 8.20 -21.26 -19.11
CA PRO A 55 8.14 -22.64 -18.61
C PRO A 55 6.90 -23.35 -19.18
N SER A 56 7.03 -24.62 -19.49
CA SER A 56 5.94 -25.44 -20.07
C SER A 56 4.70 -25.62 -19.16
N LEU A 57 4.79 -25.23 -17.90
CA LEU A 57 3.70 -25.37 -16.93
C LEU A 57 2.67 -24.24 -17.02
N PHE A 58 3.05 -23.06 -17.50
CA PHE A 58 2.20 -21.88 -17.52
C PHE A 58 1.83 -21.44 -18.92
N SER A 59 0.59 -20.96 -19.11
CA SER A 59 0.33 -19.99 -20.16
C SER A 59 0.77 -18.63 -19.68
N LEU A 60 1.57 -17.91 -20.47
CA LEU A 60 2.15 -16.63 -20.10
C LEU A 60 1.65 -15.53 -21.03
N GLN A 61 1.14 -14.47 -20.43
CA GLN A 61 0.73 -13.25 -21.13
C GLN A 61 1.51 -12.06 -20.57
N ILE A 62 1.90 -11.14 -21.44
CA ILE A 62 2.53 -9.87 -21.05
C ILE A 62 1.59 -8.75 -21.43
N LEU A 63 1.14 -8.01 -20.44
CA LEU A 63 0.40 -6.78 -20.61
C LEU A 63 1.39 -5.61 -20.57
N HIS A 64 1.76 -5.09 -21.71
CA HIS A 64 2.62 -3.92 -21.80
C HIS A 64 1.84 -2.68 -21.44
N LEU A 65 2.34 -1.89 -20.49
CA LEU A 65 1.78 -0.59 -20.20
C LEU A 65 2.38 0.47 -21.14
N GLN A 66 1.60 1.49 -21.47
CA GLN A 66 2.03 2.53 -22.41
C GLN A 66 3.25 3.31 -21.93
N ARG A 67 3.51 3.36 -20.62
CA ARG A 67 4.63 4.03 -19.97
C ARG A 67 4.80 3.52 -18.55
N ASN A 68 5.96 3.80 -17.96
CA ASN A 68 6.16 3.57 -16.54
C ASN A 68 5.20 4.46 -15.71
N ILE A 69 4.36 3.83 -14.92
CA ILE A 69 3.40 4.48 -14.01
C ILE A 69 3.69 4.18 -12.54
N GLY A 70 4.63 3.28 -12.29
CA GLY A 70 5.07 2.85 -10.98
C GLY A 70 4.40 1.57 -10.49
N HIS A 71 5.13 0.80 -9.74
CA HIS A 71 4.85 -0.57 -9.31
C HIS A 71 3.42 -0.79 -8.77
N GLN A 72 2.94 0.06 -7.82
CA GLN A 72 1.60 -0.07 -7.23
C GLN A 72 0.49 0.07 -8.28
N LYS A 73 0.69 1.00 -9.20
CA LYS A 73 -0.27 1.27 -10.26
C LYS A 73 -0.27 0.16 -11.31
N ALA A 74 0.91 -0.39 -11.65
CA ALA A 74 1.01 -1.55 -12.54
C ALA A 74 0.24 -2.75 -11.99
N ILE A 75 0.34 -3.03 -10.68
CA ILE A 75 -0.48 -4.06 -10.03
C ILE A 75 -1.98 -3.72 -10.16
N ALA A 76 -2.38 -2.47 -9.87
CA ALA A 76 -3.79 -2.07 -9.92
C ALA A 76 -4.38 -2.21 -11.34
N VAL A 77 -3.61 -1.84 -12.38
CA VAL A 77 -3.98 -2.05 -13.79
C VAL A 77 -4.08 -3.53 -14.11
N GLY A 78 -3.10 -4.34 -13.72
CA GLY A 78 -3.11 -5.79 -13.94
C GLY A 78 -4.31 -6.47 -13.27
N LEU A 79 -4.65 -6.10 -12.02
CA LEU A 79 -5.82 -6.62 -11.33
C LEU A 79 -7.12 -6.24 -12.04
N ALA A 80 -7.25 -4.98 -12.50
CA ALA A 80 -8.42 -4.53 -13.24
C ALA A 80 -8.54 -5.25 -14.60
N TYR A 81 -7.42 -5.42 -15.31
CA TYR A 81 -7.37 -6.18 -16.57
C TYR A 81 -7.82 -7.63 -16.38
N ILE A 82 -7.29 -8.33 -15.36
CA ILE A 82 -7.69 -9.71 -15.04
C ILE A 82 -9.19 -9.77 -14.71
N ASN A 83 -9.68 -8.82 -13.93
CA ASN A 83 -11.10 -8.82 -13.53
C ASN A 83 -12.04 -8.78 -14.73
N GLU A 84 -11.70 -8.01 -15.76
CA GLU A 84 -12.53 -7.75 -16.93
C GLU A 84 -12.32 -8.79 -18.04
N ASN A 85 -11.07 -9.23 -18.27
CA ASN A 85 -10.73 -9.95 -19.49
C ASN A 85 -10.36 -11.42 -19.27
N ILE A 86 -10.08 -11.85 -18.04
CA ILE A 86 -9.61 -13.23 -17.78
C ILE A 86 -10.53 -13.92 -16.78
N SER A 87 -11.04 -15.09 -17.19
CA SER A 87 -11.78 -15.96 -16.25
C SER A 87 -10.80 -16.60 -15.27
N CYS A 88 -11.04 -16.44 -13.97
CA CYS A 88 -10.22 -17.05 -12.92
C CYS A 88 -11.02 -17.23 -11.64
N ASN A 89 -10.55 -18.12 -10.76
CA ASN A 89 -11.08 -18.29 -9.42
C ASN A 89 -10.31 -17.42 -8.39
N LYS A 90 -9.00 -17.27 -8.60
CA LYS A 90 -8.11 -16.55 -7.69
C LYS A 90 -7.03 -15.80 -8.46
N VAL A 91 -6.56 -14.70 -7.89
CA VAL A 91 -5.40 -13.96 -8.39
C VAL A 91 -4.36 -13.90 -7.27
N LEU A 92 -3.16 -14.38 -7.56
CA LEU A 92 -1.99 -14.24 -6.71
C LEU A 92 -1.17 -13.06 -7.23
N VAL A 93 -0.85 -12.10 -6.39
CA VAL A 93 0.07 -10.99 -6.71
C VAL A 93 1.38 -11.24 -6.01
N MET A 94 2.50 -11.16 -6.73
CA MET A 94 3.84 -11.27 -6.16
C MET A 94 4.86 -10.49 -7.00
N ASP A 95 5.93 -10.06 -6.34
CA ASP A 95 7.00 -9.29 -6.97
C ASP A 95 7.98 -10.22 -7.73
N SER A 96 8.61 -9.73 -8.81
CA SER A 96 9.53 -10.54 -9.66
C SER A 96 10.88 -10.81 -9.02
N ASP A 97 11.29 -10.04 -8.02
CA ASP A 97 12.67 -9.95 -7.53
C ASP A 97 13.13 -11.09 -6.61
N GLY A 98 12.22 -11.97 -6.19
CA GLY A 98 12.48 -13.11 -5.32
C GLY A 98 12.38 -12.80 -3.83
N GLU A 99 12.05 -11.58 -3.43
CA GLU A 99 11.75 -11.29 -2.02
C GLU A 99 10.46 -11.97 -1.56
N ASP A 100 9.50 -12.13 -2.48
CA ASP A 100 8.31 -12.96 -2.32
C ASP A 100 8.65 -14.38 -2.78
N ARG A 101 8.57 -15.33 -1.87
CA ARG A 101 9.08 -16.68 -2.10
C ARG A 101 8.05 -17.56 -2.79
N PRO A 102 8.43 -18.25 -3.90
CA PRO A 102 7.57 -19.24 -4.55
C PRO A 102 7.10 -20.35 -3.60
N GLU A 103 7.95 -20.77 -2.66
CA GLU A 103 7.66 -21.82 -1.68
C GLU A 103 6.48 -21.45 -0.76
N ASP A 104 6.23 -20.17 -0.55
CA ASP A 104 5.12 -19.69 0.29
C ASP A 104 3.77 -19.68 -0.46
N VAL A 105 3.77 -19.77 -1.80
CA VAL A 105 2.54 -19.75 -2.63
C VAL A 105 1.58 -20.86 -2.23
N ALA A 106 2.09 -22.07 -2.01
CA ALA A 106 1.27 -23.22 -1.59
C ALA A 106 0.56 -22.97 -0.24
N ALA A 107 1.20 -22.24 0.69
CA ALA A 107 0.61 -21.89 1.98
C ALA A 107 -0.53 -20.87 1.82
N LEU A 108 -0.37 -19.87 0.93
CA LEU A 108 -1.44 -18.90 0.61
C LEU A 108 -2.64 -19.60 -0.04
N LEU A 109 -2.40 -20.51 -1.00
CA LEU A 109 -3.46 -21.27 -1.68
C LEU A 109 -4.25 -22.15 -0.69
N ARG A 110 -3.57 -22.89 0.19
CA ARG A 110 -4.22 -23.70 1.22
C ARG A 110 -5.05 -22.83 2.17
N SER A 111 -4.50 -21.69 2.58
CA SER A 111 -5.22 -20.75 3.45
C SER A 111 -6.47 -20.18 2.77
N SER A 112 -6.40 -19.90 1.46
CA SER A 112 -7.56 -19.46 0.68
C SER A 112 -8.62 -20.54 0.51
N SER A 113 -8.24 -21.80 0.40
CA SER A 113 -9.21 -22.91 0.33
C SER A 113 -10.02 -23.07 1.63
N ILE A 114 -9.39 -22.75 2.79
CA ILE A 114 -10.08 -22.73 4.09
C ILE A 114 -10.92 -21.45 4.27
N ASN A 115 -10.52 -20.35 3.63
CA ASN A 115 -11.14 -19.03 3.75
C ASN A 115 -11.48 -18.44 2.37
N PRO A 116 -12.46 -19.00 1.64
CA PRO A 116 -12.71 -18.67 0.24
C PRO A 116 -13.16 -17.23 0.00
N ASP A 117 -13.72 -16.58 1.03
CA ASP A 117 -14.25 -15.22 0.96
C ASP A 117 -13.32 -14.17 1.58
N LYS A 118 -12.04 -14.54 1.84
CA LYS A 118 -11.08 -13.61 2.46
C LYS A 118 -9.86 -13.40 1.55
N ILE A 119 -9.33 -12.20 1.61
CA ILE A 119 -8.04 -11.87 1.01
C ILE A 119 -6.94 -12.45 1.90
N ILE A 120 -5.96 -13.13 1.31
CA ILE A 120 -4.87 -13.74 2.04
C ILE A 120 -3.60 -12.91 1.81
N PHE A 121 -3.05 -12.28 2.85
CA PHE A 121 -1.78 -11.57 2.78
C PHE A 121 -0.62 -12.44 3.25
N ALA A 122 0.50 -12.38 2.56
CA ALA A 122 1.77 -12.83 3.08
C ALA A 122 2.31 -11.79 4.08
N GLN A 123 2.54 -12.21 5.32
CA GLN A 123 3.09 -11.37 6.38
C GLN A 123 4.49 -11.83 6.75
N ARG A 124 5.50 -11.02 6.52
CA ARG A 124 6.90 -11.34 6.84
C ARG A 124 7.10 -11.49 8.35
N LYS A 125 7.67 -12.63 8.78
CA LYS A 125 7.93 -12.95 10.20
C LYS A 125 8.96 -11.99 10.83
N SER A 126 10.03 -11.68 10.10
CA SER A 126 11.11 -10.82 10.60
C SER A 126 11.66 -9.93 9.50
N ARG A 127 12.28 -8.82 9.89
CA ARG A 127 13.04 -7.94 9.01
C ARG A 127 14.53 -8.11 9.30
N GLN A 128 15.30 -8.28 8.23
CA GLN A 128 16.76 -8.49 8.29
C GLN A 128 17.58 -7.24 7.97
N GLU A 129 16.92 -6.07 7.84
CA GLU A 129 17.60 -4.82 7.53
C GLU A 129 18.44 -4.32 8.73
N GLY A 130 19.42 -3.45 8.45
CA GLY A 130 20.32 -2.89 9.46
C GLY A 130 19.60 -2.14 10.60
N LYS A 131 20.25 -2.04 11.76
CA LYS A 131 19.67 -1.47 13.00
C LYS A 131 19.10 -0.05 12.82
N GLY A 132 19.78 0.80 12.03
CA GLY A 132 19.31 2.16 11.73
C GLY A 132 17.97 2.16 10.98
N PHE A 133 17.85 1.33 9.94
CA PHE A 133 16.61 1.18 9.18
C PHE A 133 15.47 0.67 10.07
N GLN A 134 15.73 -0.32 10.92
CA GLN A 134 14.73 -0.86 11.86
C GLN A 134 14.22 0.22 12.82
N PHE A 135 15.08 1.13 13.28
CA PHE A 135 14.69 2.25 14.16
C PHE A 135 13.75 3.22 13.42
N PHE A 136 14.13 3.71 12.23
CA PHE A 136 13.28 4.60 11.44
C PHE A 136 11.96 3.95 11.03
N TYR A 137 12.00 2.67 10.68
CA TYR A 137 10.78 1.93 10.36
C TYR A 137 9.85 1.76 11.58
N ARG A 138 10.40 1.56 12.77
CA ARG A 138 9.61 1.51 14.01
C ARG A 138 8.95 2.85 14.28
N LEU A 139 9.70 3.94 14.12
CA LEU A 139 9.18 5.31 14.26
C LEU A 139 8.06 5.57 13.24
N TYR A 140 8.28 5.20 11.96
CA TYR A 140 7.25 5.28 10.93
C TYR A 140 5.98 4.51 11.30
N LYS A 141 6.10 3.28 11.80
CA LYS A 141 4.94 2.46 12.24
C LYS A 141 4.16 3.13 13.37
N ILE A 142 4.86 3.72 14.35
CA ILE A 142 4.25 4.43 15.46
C ILE A 142 3.49 5.66 14.92
N ALA A 143 4.16 6.48 14.11
CA ALA A 143 3.55 7.66 13.49
C ALA A 143 2.34 7.28 12.64
N PHE A 144 2.47 6.25 11.79
CA PHE A 144 1.37 5.73 10.97
C PHE A 144 0.18 5.32 11.83
N ARG A 145 0.42 4.56 12.91
CA ARG A 145 -0.63 4.11 13.84
C ARG A 145 -1.31 5.27 14.57
N ILE A 146 -0.55 6.27 15.01
CA ILE A 146 -1.09 7.47 15.65
C ILE A 146 -1.97 8.24 14.65
N LEU A 147 -1.46 8.46 13.44
CA LEU A 147 -2.16 9.24 12.42
C LEU A 147 -3.40 8.55 11.88
N THR A 148 -3.33 7.24 11.60
CA THR A 148 -4.38 6.51 10.89
C THR A 148 -5.24 5.63 11.79
N GLY A 149 -4.74 5.23 12.96
CA GLY A 149 -5.35 4.22 13.83
C GLY A 149 -5.25 2.79 13.28
N LYS A 150 -4.54 2.59 12.19
CA LYS A 150 -4.37 1.30 11.52
C LYS A 150 -2.92 0.84 11.60
N SER A 151 -2.69 -0.44 11.31
CA SER A 151 -1.34 -1.01 11.18
C SER A 151 -1.25 -1.73 9.85
N ILE A 152 -0.23 -1.41 9.05
CA ILE A 152 0.10 -2.15 7.83
C ILE A 152 1.30 -3.03 8.15
N ALA A 153 1.11 -4.35 8.08
CA ALA A 153 2.14 -5.34 8.39
C ALA A 153 2.57 -6.18 7.17
N PHE A 154 1.94 -5.97 6.02
CA PHE A 154 2.12 -6.75 4.79
C PHE A 154 2.41 -5.86 3.59
N GLY A 155 3.05 -6.44 2.57
CA GLY A 155 3.34 -5.83 1.28
C GLY A 155 2.31 -6.19 0.20
N ASN A 156 2.80 -6.36 -1.02
CA ASN A 156 1.97 -6.67 -2.19
C ASN A 156 1.78 -8.17 -2.43
N PHE A 157 2.51 -9.04 -1.71
CA PHE A 157 2.35 -10.48 -1.82
C PHE A 157 1.03 -10.90 -1.18
N LEU A 158 0.04 -11.19 -2.03
CA LEU A 158 -1.31 -11.49 -1.57
C LEU A 158 -2.06 -12.36 -2.57
N LEU A 159 -3.10 -13.05 -2.09
CA LEU A 159 -4.02 -13.82 -2.91
C LEU A 159 -5.44 -13.29 -2.74
N LEU A 160 -6.08 -13.03 -3.87
CA LEU A 160 -7.42 -12.48 -4.00
C LEU A 160 -8.36 -13.53 -4.61
N PRO A 161 -9.36 -14.03 -3.88
CA PRO A 161 -10.47 -14.76 -4.49
C PRO A 161 -11.26 -13.86 -5.46
N LYS A 162 -11.82 -14.42 -6.54
CA LYS A 162 -12.56 -13.64 -7.55
C LYS A 162 -13.63 -12.70 -6.98
N PRO A 163 -14.45 -13.11 -5.99
CA PRO A 163 -15.43 -12.18 -5.38
C PRO A 163 -14.80 -10.97 -4.70
N MET A 164 -13.56 -11.11 -4.17
CA MET A 164 -12.82 -10.01 -3.57
C MET A 164 -12.14 -9.15 -4.64
N LEU A 165 -11.54 -9.77 -5.67
CA LEU A 165 -10.97 -9.06 -6.82
C LEU A 165 -12.01 -8.11 -7.43
N SER A 166 -13.22 -8.62 -7.71
CA SER A 166 -14.30 -7.85 -8.31
C SER A 166 -14.79 -6.67 -7.47
N LYS A 167 -14.46 -6.65 -6.17
CA LYS A 167 -14.70 -5.49 -5.30
C LYS A 167 -13.48 -4.56 -5.27
N VAL A 168 -12.30 -5.13 -5.08
CA VAL A 168 -11.04 -4.38 -4.87
C VAL A 168 -10.75 -3.45 -6.04
N VAL A 169 -10.96 -3.87 -7.29
CA VAL A 169 -10.66 -3.07 -8.49
C VAL A 169 -11.50 -1.79 -8.62
N PHE A 170 -12.61 -1.68 -7.89
CA PHE A 170 -13.45 -0.48 -7.85
C PHE A 170 -13.05 0.53 -6.77
N TYR A 171 -12.05 0.21 -5.94
CA TYR A 171 -11.56 1.15 -4.93
C TYR A 171 -10.38 1.97 -5.46
N SER A 172 -10.50 3.28 -5.41
CA SER A 172 -9.47 4.22 -5.88
C SER A 172 -8.17 4.13 -5.05
N GLU A 173 -8.28 3.69 -3.81
CA GLU A 173 -7.20 3.64 -2.84
C GLU A 173 -6.08 2.67 -3.24
N ILE A 174 -6.42 1.59 -3.97
CA ILE A 174 -5.42 0.62 -4.45
C ILE A 174 -4.47 1.21 -5.48
N TRP A 175 -4.83 2.33 -6.11
CA TRP A 175 -3.98 3.05 -7.04
C TRP A 175 -2.70 3.59 -6.39
N ASN A 176 -2.79 4.00 -5.13
CA ASN A 176 -1.67 4.54 -4.38
C ASN A 176 -0.91 3.46 -3.59
N HIS A 177 -1.64 2.51 -3.00
CA HIS A 177 -1.06 1.47 -2.17
C HIS A 177 -2.04 0.30 -2.00
N ILE A 178 -1.73 -0.86 -2.58
CA ILE A 178 -2.62 -2.03 -2.60
C ILE A 178 -3.04 -2.45 -1.19
N ALA A 179 -2.07 -2.79 -0.33
CA ALA A 179 -2.36 -3.25 1.03
C ALA A 179 -3.10 -2.19 1.87
N GLY A 180 -2.68 -0.93 1.77
CA GLY A 180 -3.34 0.18 2.45
C GLY A 180 -4.78 0.38 1.96
N GLY A 181 -5.00 0.30 0.65
CA GLY A 181 -6.32 0.37 0.04
C GLY A 181 -7.24 -0.73 0.54
N ILE A 182 -6.80 -1.98 0.50
CA ILE A 182 -7.58 -3.13 1.00
C ILE A 182 -7.94 -2.96 2.48
N ILE A 183 -7.00 -2.52 3.33
CA ILE A 183 -7.29 -2.27 4.76
C ILE A 183 -8.35 -1.15 4.92
N LYS A 184 -8.26 -0.09 4.11
CA LYS A 184 -9.21 1.03 4.18
C LYS A 184 -10.63 0.61 3.77
N THR A 185 -10.76 -0.29 2.80
CA THR A 185 -12.06 -0.77 2.32
C THR A 185 -12.84 -1.57 3.37
N GLY A 186 -12.17 -2.09 4.40
CA GLY A 186 -12.78 -2.97 5.39
C GLY A 186 -13.12 -4.37 4.88
N LEU A 187 -12.65 -4.75 3.69
CA LEU A 187 -12.80 -6.11 3.18
C LEU A 187 -12.11 -7.12 4.10
N SER A 188 -12.73 -8.28 4.26
CA SER A 188 -12.20 -9.34 5.12
C SER A 188 -10.88 -9.87 4.59
N TYR A 189 -9.85 -9.89 5.43
CA TYR A 189 -8.56 -10.46 5.12
C TYR A 189 -7.99 -11.25 6.29
N ILE A 190 -7.04 -12.12 6.00
CA ILE A 190 -6.20 -12.82 6.97
C ILE A 190 -4.75 -12.76 6.51
N SER A 191 -3.82 -13.08 7.38
CA SER A 191 -2.39 -13.13 7.03
C SER A 191 -1.80 -14.51 7.31
N VAL A 192 -0.92 -14.94 6.40
CA VAL A 192 -0.07 -16.13 6.53
C VAL A 192 1.35 -15.66 6.77
N LEU A 193 2.01 -16.21 7.81
CA LEU A 193 3.38 -15.85 8.11
C LEU A 193 4.32 -16.48 7.08
N THR A 194 5.11 -15.63 6.42
CA THR A 194 6.09 -16.01 5.40
C THR A 194 7.49 -15.54 5.77
N ASP A 195 8.50 -16.13 5.16
CA ASP A 195 9.87 -15.67 5.28
C ASP A 195 10.22 -14.74 4.11
N ARG A 196 11.20 -13.85 4.28
CA ARG A 196 11.68 -13.01 3.19
C ARG A 196 12.69 -13.78 2.36
N GLY A 197 12.46 -13.86 1.06
CA GLY A 197 13.41 -14.39 0.09
C GLY A 197 14.63 -13.49 -0.10
N LYS A 198 15.64 -14.04 -0.73
CA LYS A 198 16.79 -13.27 -1.23
C LYS A 198 16.53 -12.84 -2.66
N ARG A 199 16.88 -11.61 -2.98
CA ARG A 199 16.78 -11.08 -4.33
C ARG A 199 17.58 -11.94 -5.31
N TYR A 200 17.01 -12.23 -6.47
CA TYR A 200 17.61 -13.12 -7.46
C TYR A 200 18.73 -12.43 -8.26
N ALA A 201 18.52 -11.19 -8.68
CA ALA A 201 19.48 -10.43 -9.46
C ALA A 201 19.42 -8.93 -9.11
N GLY A 202 20.47 -8.19 -9.44
CA GLY A 202 20.54 -6.75 -9.29
C GLY A 202 20.61 -6.25 -7.85
N ASN A 203 20.72 -4.92 -7.73
CA ASN A 203 20.61 -4.21 -6.47
C ASN A 203 19.18 -3.70 -6.26
N SER A 204 18.78 -3.48 -5.01
CA SER A 204 17.48 -2.85 -4.74
C SER A 204 17.39 -1.51 -5.46
N SER A 205 16.42 -1.37 -6.37
CA SER A 205 16.09 -0.08 -6.99
C SER A 205 15.44 0.90 -5.99
N MET A 206 15.04 0.40 -4.83
CA MET A 206 14.38 1.19 -3.80
C MET A 206 15.42 1.93 -2.96
N ASN A 207 15.72 3.15 -3.38
CA ASN A 207 16.53 4.10 -2.61
C ASN A 207 15.69 4.72 -1.47
N PHE A 208 16.33 5.51 -0.59
CA PHE A 208 15.65 6.16 0.54
C PHE A 208 14.46 7.02 0.10
N ASN A 209 14.58 7.76 -1.00
CA ASN A 209 13.50 8.59 -1.53
C ASN A 209 12.31 7.75 -2.00
N SER A 210 12.57 6.65 -2.71
CA SER A 210 11.52 5.72 -3.15
C SER A 210 10.79 5.09 -1.97
N LEU A 211 11.52 4.74 -0.91
CA LEU A 211 10.93 4.21 0.32
C LEU A 211 10.05 5.25 1.03
N LEU A 212 10.52 6.51 1.08
CA LEU A 212 9.75 7.63 1.63
C LEU A 212 8.46 7.85 0.85
N ILE A 213 8.55 7.91 -0.49
CA ILE A 213 7.39 8.07 -1.38
C ILE A 213 6.39 6.92 -1.18
N HIS A 214 6.88 5.69 -1.11
CA HIS A 214 6.03 4.52 -0.84
C HIS A 214 5.33 4.62 0.52
N GLY A 215 6.05 5.02 1.56
CA GLY A 215 5.49 5.25 2.89
C GLY A 215 4.45 6.38 2.93
N LEU A 216 4.72 7.49 2.22
CA LEU A 216 3.77 8.59 2.06
C LEU A 216 2.54 8.15 1.25
N GLY A 217 2.70 7.30 0.24
CA GLY A 217 1.59 6.70 -0.51
C GLY A 217 0.64 5.92 0.41
N ALA A 218 1.19 5.13 1.33
CA ALA A 218 0.37 4.43 2.33
C ALA A 218 -0.37 5.40 3.27
N ILE A 219 0.27 6.50 3.69
CA ILE A 219 -0.36 7.55 4.51
C ILE A 219 -1.48 8.26 3.72
N ALA A 220 -1.23 8.59 2.45
CA ALA A 220 -2.18 9.29 1.58
C ALA A 220 -3.52 8.54 1.42
N VAL A 221 -3.50 7.20 1.46
CA VAL A 221 -4.72 6.38 1.46
C VAL A 221 -5.67 6.77 2.61
N PHE A 222 -5.14 7.22 3.75
CA PHE A 222 -5.90 7.53 4.96
C PHE A 222 -6.03 9.04 5.22
N ILE A 223 -5.84 9.89 4.19
CA ILE A 223 -5.83 11.35 4.35
C ILE A 223 -7.08 11.89 5.05
N GLU A 224 -8.24 11.31 4.81
CA GLU A 224 -9.50 11.71 5.45
C GLU A 224 -9.48 11.50 6.97
N ILE A 225 -8.95 10.36 7.41
CA ILE A 225 -8.82 10.02 8.84
C ILE A 225 -7.78 10.93 9.49
N ILE A 226 -6.67 11.17 8.80
CA ILE A 226 -5.58 12.03 9.29
C ILE A 226 -6.08 13.46 9.43
N ALA A 227 -6.77 13.99 8.42
CA ALA A 227 -7.34 15.33 8.44
C ALA A 227 -8.31 15.50 9.62
N SER A 228 -9.21 14.53 9.83
CA SER A 228 -10.15 14.56 10.96
C SER A 228 -9.41 14.58 12.31
N ARG A 229 -8.37 13.76 12.50
CA ARG A 229 -7.58 13.72 13.75
C ARG A 229 -6.79 15.00 13.99
N LEU A 230 -6.17 15.54 12.94
CA LEU A 230 -5.44 16.81 13.04
C LEU A 230 -6.39 17.96 13.38
N LEU A 231 -7.60 17.97 12.83
CA LEU A 231 -8.62 18.97 13.15
C LEU A 231 -9.03 18.88 14.64
N VAL A 232 -9.35 17.68 15.13
CA VAL A 232 -9.68 17.48 16.56
C VAL A 232 -8.53 17.88 17.47
N PHE A 233 -7.29 17.52 17.10
CA PHE A 233 -6.10 17.92 17.86
C PHE A 233 -5.92 19.44 17.91
N SER A 234 -6.05 20.13 16.77
CA SER A 234 -5.91 21.59 16.74
C SER A 234 -7.04 22.30 17.49
N LEU A 235 -8.28 21.80 17.42
CA LEU A 235 -9.38 22.34 18.23
C LEU A 235 -9.14 22.14 19.73
N SER A 236 -8.55 21.01 20.13
CA SER A 236 -8.16 20.76 21.53
C SER A 236 -7.10 21.73 21.99
N LEU A 237 -6.09 22.02 21.16
CA LEU A 237 -5.06 23.03 21.47
C LEU A 237 -5.65 24.44 21.61
N ILE A 238 -6.57 24.83 20.75
CA ILE A 238 -7.30 26.10 20.83
C ILE A 238 -8.04 26.19 22.17
N SER A 239 -8.80 25.15 22.53
CA SER A 239 -9.56 25.10 23.77
C SER A 239 -8.66 25.20 25.01
N ILE A 240 -7.55 24.46 25.03
CA ILE A 240 -6.56 24.50 26.13
C ILE A 240 -5.94 25.90 26.21
N SER A 241 -5.53 26.49 25.10
CA SER A 241 -4.93 27.83 25.08
C SER A 241 -5.88 28.89 25.62
N LEU A 242 -7.16 28.85 25.26
CA LEU A 242 -8.18 29.73 25.77
C LEU A 242 -8.39 29.57 27.27
N LEU A 243 -8.46 28.33 27.77
CA LEU A 243 -8.58 28.05 29.20
C LEU A 243 -7.37 28.60 30.01
N VAL A 244 -6.16 28.41 29.49
CA VAL A 244 -4.93 28.93 30.12
C VAL A 244 -4.96 30.46 30.13
N ILE A 245 -5.32 31.11 29.03
CA ILE A 245 -5.43 32.58 28.98
C ILE A 245 -6.44 33.08 30.01
N LEU A 246 -7.63 32.48 30.07
CA LEU A 246 -8.68 32.85 31.03
C LEU A 246 -8.18 32.69 32.48
N ALA A 247 -7.54 31.54 32.78
CA ALA A 247 -6.97 31.28 34.09
C ALA A 247 -5.90 32.36 34.50
N LEU A 248 -5.00 32.69 33.55
CA LEU A 248 -3.96 33.70 33.79
C LEU A 248 -4.55 35.12 33.98
N VAL A 249 -5.55 35.49 33.23
CA VAL A 249 -6.28 36.75 33.41
C VAL A 249 -6.95 36.75 34.78
N GLY A 250 -7.59 35.66 35.18
CA GLY A 250 -8.20 35.52 36.51
C GLY A 250 -7.17 35.68 37.65
N ILE A 251 -6.03 34.95 37.56
CA ILE A 251 -4.94 35.07 38.57
C ILE A 251 -4.44 36.52 38.65
N LYS A 252 -4.24 37.17 37.50
CA LYS A 252 -3.74 38.55 37.48
C LYS A 252 -4.74 39.55 38.04
N THR A 253 -6.03 39.35 37.87
CA THR A 253 -7.05 40.32 38.30
C THR A 253 -7.53 40.11 39.73
N PHE A 254 -7.52 38.88 40.23
CA PHE A 254 -8.12 38.54 41.51
C PHE A 254 -7.09 38.11 42.59
N THR A 255 -5.79 38.07 42.25
CA THR A 255 -4.74 37.65 43.18
C THR A 255 -3.45 38.47 43.00
N ASP A 256 -2.64 38.54 44.05
CA ASP A 256 -1.30 39.17 44.03
C ASP A 256 -0.19 38.18 43.62
N LEU A 257 -0.55 37.00 43.12
CA LEU A 257 0.39 35.93 42.73
C LEU A 257 1.09 36.20 41.40
N ALA A 258 0.63 37.16 40.62
CA ALA A 258 1.15 37.41 39.28
C ALA A 258 2.49 38.20 39.34
N ILE A 259 3.59 37.54 38.98
CA ILE A 259 4.91 38.16 38.84
C ILE A 259 4.89 39.11 37.64
N PRO A 260 5.39 40.39 37.79
CA PRO A 260 5.44 41.33 36.66
C PRO A 260 6.18 40.77 35.44
N GLY A 261 5.60 40.90 34.27
CA GLY A 261 6.14 40.37 32.99
C GLY A 261 5.84 38.92 32.71
N TRP A 262 5.70 38.04 33.70
CA TRP A 262 5.45 36.61 33.46
C TRP A 262 4.11 36.35 32.78
N THR A 263 3.03 36.94 33.27
CA THR A 263 1.68 36.77 32.73
C THR A 263 1.58 37.19 31.26
N SER A 264 2.19 38.31 30.89
CA SER A 264 2.17 38.79 29.49
C SER A 264 2.97 37.89 28.57
N THR A 265 4.10 37.34 29.01
CA THR A 265 4.91 36.39 28.22
C THR A 265 4.14 35.10 27.95
N VAL A 266 3.49 34.53 28.98
CA VAL A 266 2.72 33.29 28.80
C VAL A 266 1.46 33.52 27.95
N ILE A 267 0.75 34.63 28.12
CA ILE A 267 -0.40 34.98 27.27
C ILE A 267 0.04 35.12 25.80
N SER A 268 1.16 35.81 25.54
CA SER A 268 1.70 35.93 24.18
C SER A 268 2.03 34.58 23.55
N ALA A 269 2.66 33.69 24.33
CA ALA A 269 2.94 32.33 23.88
C ALA A 269 1.63 31.55 23.57
N MET A 270 0.61 31.63 24.41
CA MET A 270 -0.69 31.01 24.18
C MET A 270 -1.41 31.56 22.96
N LEU A 271 -1.34 32.87 22.71
CA LEU A 271 -1.89 33.49 21.50
C LEU A 271 -1.20 32.98 20.22
N ILE A 272 0.14 32.78 20.25
CA ILE A 272 0.88 32.21 19.14
C ILE A 272 0.37 30.75 18.88
N ILE A 273 0.26 29.94 19.93
CA ILE A 273 -0.23 28.56 19.81
C ILE A 273 -1.67 28.54 19.27
N LEU A 274 -2.52 29.44 19.74
CA LEU A 274 -3.91 29.58 19.27
C LEU A 274 -3.94 29.90 17.79
N LEU A 275 -3.18 30.90 17.34
CA LEU A 275 -3.11 31.30 15.94
C LEU A 275 -2.57 30.16 15.06
N GLN A 276 -1.50 29.51 15.47
CA GLN A 276 -0.93 28.37 14.73
C GLN A 276 -1.91 27.20 14.65
N SER A 277 -2.61 26.88 15.75
CA SER A 277 -3.63 25.82 15.77
C SER A 277 -4.82 26.16 14.88
N PHE A 278 -5.23 27.41 14.84
CA PHE A 278 -6.29 27.89 13.92
C PHE A 278 -5.87 27.77 12.46
N LEU A 279 -4.65 28.21 12.11
CA LEU A 279 -4.13 28.07 10.75
C LEU A 279 -3.98 26.59 10.35
N LEU A 280 -3.53 25.74 11.27
CA LEU A 280 -3.47 24.29 11.01
C LEU A 280 -4.86 23.70 10.75
N SER A 281 -5.88 24.15 11.50
CA SER A 281 -7.27 23.72 11.26
C SER A 281 -7.75 24.11 9.88
N LEU A 282 -7.56 25.36 9.48
CA LEU A 282 -7.93 25.87 8.16
C LEU A 282 -7.21 25.10 7.04
N PHE A 283 -5.89 24.89 7.17
CA PHE A 283 -5.11 24.16 6.20
C PHE A 283 -5.58 22.69 6.07
N THR A 284 -5.90 22.05 7.21
CA THR A 284 -6.40 20.69 7.24
C THR A 284 -7.77 20.57 6.55
N ILE A 285 -8.68 21.53 6.81
CA ILE A 285 -9.97 21.58 6.14
C ILE A 285 -9.78 21.79 4.62
N PHE A 286 -8.90 22.69 4.23
CA PHE A 286 -8.59 22.93 2.82
C PHE A 286 -8.05 21.68 2.12
N LEU A 287 -7.10 20.96 2.74
CA LEU A 287 -6.58 19.69 2.22
C LEU A 287 -7.68 18.64 2.08
N TYR A 288 -8.57 18.54 3.06
CA TYR A 288 -9.68 17.60 3.03
C TYR A 288 -10.65 17.93 1.87
N LEU A 289 -11.07 19.17 1.74
CA LEU A 289 -11.97 19.62 0.66
C LEU A 289 -11.32 19.46 -0.72
N SER A 290 -10.04 19.80 -0.86
CA SER A 290 -9.27 19.58 -2.08
C SER A 290 -9.24 18.11 -2.47
N SER A 291 -9.01 17.21 -1.51
CA SER A 291 -9.04 15.76 -1.74
C SER A 291 -10.42 15.26 -2.19
N GLN A 292 -11.50 15.81 -1.66
CA GLN A 292 -12.88 15.45 -2.04
C GLN A 292 -13.28 15.94 -3.42
N SER A 293 -12.76 17.10 -3.85
CA SER A 293 -13.07 17.69 -5.16
C SER A 293 -12.36 17.01 -6.33
N GLN A 294 -11.30 16.24 -6.07
CA GLN A 294 -10.56 15.52 -7.10
C GLN A 294 -11.34 14.28 -7.56
N ARG A 295 -11.39 14.04 -8.88
CA ARG A 295 -11.93 12.78 -9.42
C ARG A 295 -11.09 11.63 -8.91
N LYS A 296 -11.74 10.69 -8.21
CA LYS A 296 -11.09 9.46 -7.76
C LYS A 296 -10.80 8.58 -8.97
N PHE A 297 -9.55 8.20 -9.11
CA PHE A 297 -9.14 7.24 -10.13
C PHE A 297 -9.57 5.84 -9.71
N ILE A 298 -10.51 5.24 -10.45
CA ILE A 298 -10.99 3.88 -10.21
C ILE A 298 -10.34 2.94 -11.22
N PRO A 299 -9.47 2.00 -10.81
CA PRO A 299 -8.75 1.12 -11.72
C PRO A 299 -9.65 0.38 -12.70
N ALA A 300 -10.77 -0.17 -12.24
CA ALA A 300 -11.72 -0.88 -13.10
C ALA A 300 -12.26 -0.04 -14.28
N HIS A 301 -12.37 1.29 -14.12
CA HIS A 301 -12.90 2.17 -15.16
C HIS A 301 -11.82 2.71 -16.09
N HIS A 302 -10.58 2.85 -15.58
CA HIS A 302 -9.52 3.62 -16.26
C HIS A 302 -8.29 2.79 -16.65
N TYR A 303 -8.26 1.49 -16.36
CA TYR A 303 -7.07 0.67 -16.68
C TYR A 303 -6.73 0.70 -18.17
N LYS A 304 -7.74 0.81 -19.05
CA LYS A 304 -7.57 0.86 -20.52
C LYS A 304 -6.73 2.06 -20.97
N ASP A 305 -6.76 3.17 -20.22
CA ASP A 305 -5.98 4.37 -20.54
C ASP A 305 -4.47 4.15 -20.35
N TYR A 306 -4.07 3.06 -19.70
CA TYR A 306 -2.68 2.72 -19.37
C TYR A 306 -2.22 1.44 -20.06
N THR A 307 -3.12 0.62 -20.58
CA THR A 307 -2.77 -0.62 -21.25
C THR A 307 -2.35 -0.35 -22.70
N GLY A 308 -1.25 -0.96 -23.11
CA GLY A 308 -0.79 -1.02 -24.49
C GLY A 308 -1.15 -2.36 -25.14
N THR A 309 -0.15 -3.04 -25.67
CA THR A 309 -0.32 -4.35 -26.33
C THR A 309 -0.35 -5.49 -25.34
N LEU A 310 -1.13 -6.54 -25.68
CA LEU A 310 -1.07 -7.82 -25.01
C LEU A 310 -0.28 -8.79 -25.89
N GLU A 311 0.77 -9.35 -25.34
CA GLU A 311 1.55 -10.40 -25.99
C GLU A 311 1.27 -11.74 -25.30
N THR A 312 0.98 -12.78 -26.08
CA THR A 312 0.85 -14.15 -25.55
C THR A 312 2.07 -14.93 -25.99
N ILE A 313 2.84 -15.40 -25.03
CA ILE A 313 4.04 -16.20 -25.30
C ILE A 313 3.65 -17.68 -25.08
N GLN A 314 3.81 -18.47 -26.15
CA GLN A 314 3.50 -19.90 -26.18
C GLN A 314 4.77 -20.74 -26.00
#